data_895e211b87be741685c55effeff08df7
#
_entry.id   895e211b87be741685c55effeff08df7
#
_cell.length_a   1.000
_cell.length_b   1.000
_cell.length_c   1.000
_cell.angle_alpha   90.00
_cell.angle_beta   90.00
_cell.angle_gamma   90.00
#
_symmetry.space_group_name_H-M   'P 1'
#
loop_
_entity.id
_entity.type
_entity.pdbx_description
1 polymer ?
#
loop_
_entity_poly.entity_id
_entity_poly.type
_entity_poly.pdbx_seq_one_letter_code
_entity_poly.pdbx_strand_id
1 'polypeptide(L)'
;MYKRQYWNQHEKTKKTFEGAWFRTGDKYYQDEDDYFWYAGRADDLFKVSGRWLNPAEVESALIAHPAVREAAVVARQDVNELIKPAAYIVINPDFLPNDELVHNLQDWVTQRLGAYKRPRWIEFLSELPKTATGKLQRFKLRELQARETRNR
;
A
#
# COMPACT_ATOMS: atom_id res chain seq x y z
N MET A 1 -19.87 33.58 -5.32
CA MET A 1 -18.99 32.99 -4.29
C MET A 1 -18.92 31.49 -4.52
N TYR A 2 -17.78 30.98 -5.05
CA TYR A 2 -17.64 29.54 -5.28
C TYR A 2 -17.41 28.85 -3.94
N LYS A 3 -18.34 27.97 -3.52
CA LYS A 3 -18.14 27.12 -2.33
C LYS A 3 -17.19 25.97 -2.70
N ARG A 4 -15.98 25.99 -2.17
CA ARG A 4 -15.02 24.88 -2.26
C ARG A 4 -15.46 23.78 -1.29
N GLN A 5 -16.15 22.74 -1.78
CA GLN A 5 -16.66 21.65 -0.93
C GLN A 5 -16.85 20.38 -1.76
N TYR A 6 -16.81 19.22 -1.09
CA TYR A 6 -17.22 17.97 -1.71
C TYR A 6 -18.75 17.90 -1.81
N TRP A 7 -19.25 17.44 -2.95
CA TRP A 7 -20.68 17.31 -3.17
C TRP A 7 -21.30 16.32 -2.19
N ASN A 8 -22.30 16.72 -1.44
CA ASN A 8 -23.04 15.93 -0.45
C ASN A 8 -22.16 15.16 0.58
N GLN A 9 -20.96 15.73 0.92
CA GLN A 9 -20.02 15.15 1.87
C GLN A 9 -19.53 16.21 2.87
N HIS A 10 -20.46 16.68 3.72
CA HIS A 10 -20.20 17.77 4.64
C HIS A 10 -19.06 17.47 5.64
N GLU A 11 -19.06 16.29 6.24
CA GLU A 11 -18.02 15.90 7.20
C GLU A 11 -16.65 15.77 6.55
N LYS A 12 -16.58 15.26 5.32
CA LYS A 12 -15.35 15.22 4.57
C LYS A 12 -14.86 16.62 4.23
N THR A 13 -15.76 17.52 3.86
CA THR A 13 -15.44 18.93 3.60
C THR A 13 -14.83 19.59 4.82
N LYS A 14 -15.43 19.44 6.00
CA LYS A 14 -14.93 19.99 7.27
C LYS A 14 -13.53 19.48 7.62
N LYS A 15 -13.28 18.17 7.41
CA LYS A 15 -11.98 17.55 7.71
C LYS A 15 -10.88 17.95 6.72
N THR A 16 -11.27 18.33 5.50
CA THR A 16 -10.32 18.61 4.43
C THR A 16 -9.95 20.09 4.32
N PHE A 17 -10.92 20.98 4.62
CA PHE A 17 -10.70 22.43 4.54
C PHE A 17 -10.56 23.02 5.93
N GLU A 18 -9.40 23.58 6.23
CA GLU A 18 -9.08 24.31 7.46
C GLU A 18 -8.82 25.78 7.11
N GLY A 19 -9.87 26.62 7.12
CA GLY A 19 -9.77 28.02 6.69
C GLY A 19 -9.35 28.16 5.23
N ALA A 20 -8.18 28.72 4.96
CA ALA A 20 -7.60 28.85 3.61
C ALA A 20 -6.83 27.62 3.15
N TRP A 21 -6.59 26.65 4.01
CA TRP A 21 -5.76 25.47 3.74
C TRP A 21 -6.59 24.28 3.30
N PHE A 22 -6.00 23.48 2.41
CA PHE A 22 -6.55 22.22 1.93
C PHE A 22 -5.64 21.06 2.36
N ARG A 23 -6.16 20.15 3.17
CA ARG A 23 -5.45 18.95 3.59
C ARG A 23 -5.52 17.87 2.49
N THR A 24 -4.43 17.66 1.77
CA THR A 24 -4.37 16.68 0.66
C THR A 24 -4.44 15.24 1.15
N GLY A 25 -3.97 14.96 2.37
CA GLY A 25 -3.77 13.62 2.90
C GLY A 25 -2.49 12.95 2.37
N ASP A 26 -1.67 13.67 1.63
CA ASP A 26 -0.38 13.20 1.15
C ASP A 26 0.72 13.57 2.13
N LYS A 27 1.75 12.74 2.23
CA LYS A 27 2.97 13.01 2.99
C LYS A 27 4.13 13.27 2.07
N TYR A 28 4.93 14.23 2.46
CA TYR A 28 6.17 14.61 1.81
C TYR A 28 7.29 14.67 2.85
N TYR A 29 8.51 14.46 2.45
CA TYR A 29 9.69 14.89 3.20
C TYR A 29 10.42 15.95 2.39
N GLN A 30 11.07 16.89 3.09
CA GLN A 30 11.88 17.94 2.52
C GLN A 30 13.34 17.51 2.64
N ASP A 31 14.10 17.64 1.57
CA ASP A 31 15.54 17.40 1.58
C ASP A 31 16.35 18.66 1.98
N GLU A 32 17.68 18.54 2.00
CA GLU A 32 18.59 19.63 2.39
C GLU A 32 18.58 20.81 1.39
N ASP A 33 18.12 20.59 0.16
CA ASP A 33 17.98 21.58 -0.90
C ASP A 33 16.56 22.18 -0.98
N ASP A 34 15.71 21.94 0.04
CA ASP A 34 14.32 22.42 0.15
C ASP A 34 13.34 21.82 -0.87
N TYR A 35 13.69 20.72 -1.55
CA TYR A 35 12.76 20.00 -2.41
C TYR A 35 11.83 19.08 -1.61
N PHE A 36 10.56 19.02 -2.03
CA PHE A 36 9.55 18.13 -1.44
C PHE A 36 9.43 16.84 -2.23
N TRP A 37 9.71 15.73 -1.59
CA TRP A 37 9.60 14.39 -2.15
C TRP A 37 8.35 13.69 -1.63
N TYR A 38 7.55 13.17 -2.53
CA TYR A 38 6.33 12.44 -2.18
C TYR A 38 6.65 11.16 -1.41
N ALA A 39 6.11 11.05 -0.20
CA ALA A 39 6.35 9.93 0.71
C ALA A 39 5.13 8.99 0.85
N GLY A 40 4.07 9.22 0.08
CA GLY A 40 2.86 8.39 0.08
C GLY A 40 1.65 9.04 0.73
N ARG A 41 0.55 8.29 0.82
CA ARG A 41 -0.68 8.72 1.48
C ARG A 41 -0.58 8.53 2.98
N ALA A 42 -1.03 9.52 3.74
CA ALA A 42 -1.08 9.41 5.20
C ALA A 42 -1.95 8.23 5.68
N ASP A 43 -3.06 7.98 4.96
CA ASP A 43 -4.03 6.93 5.28
C ASP A 43 -3.53 5.51 4.93
N ASP A 44 -2.50 5.39 4.09
CA ASP A 44 -1.95 4.09 3.69
C ASP A 44 -0.78 3.65 4.58
N LEU A 45 -0.18 4.57 5.35
CA LEU A 45 0.88 4.24 6.28
C LEU A 45 0.35 3.41 7.46
N PHE A 46 1.09 2.40 7.84
CA PHE A 46 0.76 1.59 9.02
C PHE A 46 2.00 1.21 9.83
N LYS A 47 1.78 0.81 11.09
CA LYS A 47 2.88 0.40 11.97
C LYS A 47 3.06 -1.11 11.96
N VAL A 48 4.31 -1.55 11.83
CA VAL A 48 4.74 -2.94 11.98
C VAL A 48 5.75 -2.99 13.12
N SER A 49 5.43 -3.70 14.20
CA SER A 49 6.30 -3.80 15.38
C SER A 49 6.76 -2.41 15.89
N GLY A 50 5.83 -1.45 15.94
CA GLY A 50 6.09 -0.09 16.43
C GLY A 50 6.74 0.88 15.41
N ARG A 51 7.21 0.40 14.27
CA ARG A 51 7.86 1.19 13.21
C ARG A 51 6.88 1.52 12.09
N TRP A 52 6.93 2.75 11.58
CA TRP A 52 6.14 3.13 10.42
C TRP A 52 6.64 2.41 9.17
N LEU A 53 5.69 1.87 8.40
CA LEU A 53 5.91 1.29 7.10
C LEU A 53 5.15 2.10 6.06
N ASN A 54 5.87 2.49 5.00
CA ASN A 54 5.28 3.06 3.79
C ASN A 54 5.06 1.94 2.77
N PRO A 55 3.81 1.61 2.40
CA PRO A 55 3.53 0.60 1.38
C PRO A 55 4.26 0.85 0.06
N ALA A 56 4.34 2.10 -0.38
CA ALA A 56 4.97 2.45 -1.66
C ALA A 56 6.45 2.06 -1.72
N GLU A 57 7.16 2.10 -0.60
CA GLU A 57 8.56 1.68 -0.53
C GLU A 57 8.71 0.17 -0.76
N VAL A 58 7.83 -0.63 -0.16
CA VAL A 58 7.82 -2.09 -0.34
C VAL A 58 7.34 -2.45 -1.75
N GLU A 59 6.32 -1.76 -2.26
CA GLU A 59 5.81 -1.91 -3.63
C GLU A 59 6.92 -1.64 -4.65
N SER A 60 7.68 -0.54 -4.49
CA SER A 60 8.80 -0.20 -5.36
C SER A 60 9.90 -1.25 -5.34
N ALA A 61 10.23 -1.79 -4.16
CA ALA A 61 11.21 -2.86 -4.04
C ALA A 61 10.73 -4.15 -4.73
N LEU A 62 9.44 -4.49 -4.61
CA LEU A 62 8.84 -5.65 -5.29
C LEU A 62 8.81 -5.47 -6.81
N ILE A 63 8.42 -4.29 -7.31
CA ILE A 63 8.38 -4.00 -8.76
C ILE A 63 9.77 -4.05 -9.40
N ALA A 64 10.82 -3.77 -8.63
CA ALA A 64 12.21 -3.92 -9.11
C ALA A 64 12.64 -5.39 -9.30
N HIS A 65 11.83 -6.37 -8.91
CA HIS A 65 12.09 -7.78 -9.15
C HIS A 65 11.60 -8.20 -10.55
N PRO A 66 12.40 -8.96 -11.34
CA PRO A 66 12.05 -9.32 -12.73
C PRO A 66 10.71 -10.06 -12.89
N ALA A 67 10.30 -10.83 -11.89
CA ALA A 67 9.03 -11.55 -11.92
C ALA A 67 7.79 -10.67 -11.68
N VAL A 68 7.96 -9.45 -11.19
CA VAL A 68 6.84 -8.61 -10.75
C VAL A 68 6.50 -7.57 -11.80
N ARG A 69 5.24 -7.59 -12.25
CA ARG A 69 4.68 -6.57 -13.13
C ARG A 69 4.03 -5.43 -12.35
N GLU A 70 3.27 -5.79 -11.30
CA GLU A 70 2.60 -4.85 -10.42
C GLU A 70 2.60 -5.39 -8.99
N ALA A 71 2.65 -4.48 -8.03
CA ALA A 71 2.56 -4.83 -6.62
C ALA A 71 1.69 -3.83 -5.87
N ALA A 72 0.94 -4.32 -4.88
CA ALA A 72 0.20 -3.51 -3.93
C ALA A 72 0.40 -4.09 -2.53
N VAL A 73 0.66 -3.22 -1.55
CA VAL A 73 0.91 -3.63 -0.16
C VAL A 73 -0.13 -2.99 0.74
N VAL A 74 -0.72 -3.80 1.61
CA VAL A 74 -1.68 -3.36 2.63
C VAL A 74 -1.37 -3.98 3.98
N ALA A 75 -1.89 -3.38 5.03
CA ALA A 75 -1.84 -3.93 6.37
C ALA A 75 -2.77 -5.15 6.49
N ARG A 76 -2.30 -6.24 7.12
CA ARG A 76 -3.11 -7.41 7.49
C ARG A 76 -2.79 -7.82 8.92
N GLN A 77 -3.80 -8.20 9.69
CA GLN A 77 -3.61 -8.76 11.02
C GLN A 77 -3.32 -10.26 10.92
N ASP A 78 -2.37 -10.72 11.72
CA ASP A 78 -2.10 -12.14 11.91
C ASP A 78 -3.01 -12.73 13.03
N VAL A 79 -2.85 -14.01 13.32
CA VAL A 79 -3.64 -14.72 14.34
C VAL A 79 -3.45 -14.17 15.77
N ASN A 80 -2.40 -13.40 16.01
CA ASN A 80 -2.10 -12.71 17.27
C ASN A 80 -2.49 -11.23 17.23
N GLU A 81 -3.33 -10.83 16.28
CA GLU A 81 -3.76 -9.45 16.04
C GLU A 81 -2.62 -8.47 15.72
N LEU A 82 -1.43 -8.98 15.38
CA LEU A 82 -0.30 -8.15 14.99
C LEU A 82 -0.40 -7.72 13.52
N ILE A 83 -0.21 -6.44 13.29
CA ILE A 83 -0.20 -5.88 11.92
C ILE A 83 1.10 -6.26 11.22
N LYS A 84 0.98 -6.87 10.05
CA LYS A 84 2.07 -7.26 9.16
C LYS A 84 1.75 -6.81 7.73
N PRO A 85 2.76 -6.59 6.86
CA PRO A 85 2.51 -6.29 5.46
C PRO A 85 2.05 -7.54 4.70
N ALA A 86 1.00 -7.36 3.88
CA ALA A 86 0.54 -8.32 2.89
C ALA A 86 0.71 -7.72 1.49
N ALA A 87 1.33 -8.45 0.58
CA ALA A 87 1.56 -8.02 -0.78
C ALA A 87 0.64 -8.78 -1.75
N TYR A 88 0.01 -8.04 -2.65
CA TYR A 88 -0.75 -8.53 -3.79
C TYR A 88 0.06 -8.24 -5.05
N ILE A 89 0.36 -9.28 -5.81
CA ILE A 89 1.33 -9.21 -6.90
C ILE A 89 0.71 -9.71 -8.20
N VAL A 90 0.92 -8.95 -9.26
CA VAL A 90 0.71 -9.41 -10.63
C VAL A 90 2.09 -9.75 -11.19
N ILE A 91 2.28 -11.00 -11.58
CA ILE A 91 3.54 -11.48 -12.14
C ILE A 91 3.62 -11.26 -13.65
N ASN A 92 4.85 -11.23 -14.17
CA ASN A 92 5.11 -11.24 -15.59
C ASN A 92 4.78 -12.63 -16.17
N PRO A 93 4.36 -12.71 -17.45
CA PRO A 93 3.90 -13.97 -18.07
C PRO A 93 4.92 -15.12 -18.07
N ASP A 94 6.22 -14.79 -18.01
CA ASP A 94 7.31 -15.77 -18.04
C ASP A 94 7.53 -16.45 -16.69
N PHE A 95 6.79 -16.09 -15.65
CA PHE A 95 6.92 -16.61 -14.31
C PHE A 95 5.65 -17.34 -13.86
N LEU A 96 5.80 -18.35 -13.00
CA LEU A 96 4.69 -19.10 -12.44
C LEU A 96 4.53 -18.80 -10.95
N PRO A 97 3.27 -18.64 -10.47
CA PRO A 97 3.00 -18.47 -9.06
C PRO A 97 3.26 -19.78 -8.30
N ASN A 98 4.28 -19.80 -7.47
CA ASN A 98 4.64 -20.93 -6.62
C ASN A 98 5.27 -20.48 -5.31
N ASP A 99 5.47 -21.41 -4.38
CA ASP A 99 6.04 -21.12 -3.06
C ASP A 99 7.50 -20.65 -3.13
N GLU A 100 8.24 -21.14 -4.11
CA GLU A 100 9.64 -20.72 -4.35
C GLU A 100 9.70 -19.22 -4.70
N LEU A 101 8.82 -18.76 -5.59
CA LEU A 101 8.74 -17.35 -5.94
C LEU A 101 8.29 -16.50 -4.73
N VAL A 102 7.37 -17.00 -3.90
CA VAL A 102 6.98 -16.32 -2.66
C VAL A 102 8.19 -16.11 -1.75
N HIS A 103 8.97 -17.15 -1.48
CA HIS A 103 10.16 -17.04 -0.65
C HIS A 103 11.21 -16.10 -1.25
N ASN A 104 11.44 -16.21 -2.55
CA ASN A 104 12.39 -15.36 -3.28
C ASN A 104 12.01 -13.87 -3.16
N LEU A 105 10.73 -13.52 -3.37
CA LEU A 105 10.24 -12.15 -3.23
C LEU A 105 10.34 -11.63 -1.78
N GLN A 106 10.07 -12.50 -0.81
CA GLN A 106 10.21 -12.16 0.60
C GLN A 106 11.66 -11.84 0.97
N ASP A 107 12.60 -12.67 0.51
CA ASP A 107 14.03 -12.48 0.75
C ASP A 107 14.57 -11.26 0.00
N TRP A 108 14.09 -11.02 -1.21
CA TRP A 108 14.39 -9.83 -2.00
C TRP A 108 14.05 -8.52 -1.25
N VAL A 109 12.86 -8.46 -0.66
CA VAL A 109 12.45 -7.31 0.15
C VAL A 109 13.29 -7.21 1.43
N THR A 110 13.54 -8.35 2.10
CA THR A 110 14.31 -8.39 3.35
C THR A 110 15.72 -7.86 3.16
N GLN A 111 16.41 -8.26 2.08
CA GLN A 111 17.76 -7.80 1.77
C GLN A 111 17.86 -6.31 1.48
N ARG A 112 16.81 -5.72 0.89
CA ARG A 112 16.80 -4.29 0.49
C ARG A 112 16.27 -3.35 1.57
N LEU A 113 15.24 -3.78 2.29
CA LEU A 113 14.49 -2.91 3.19
C LEU A 113 14.49 -3.37 4.65
N GLY A 114 15.06 -4.53 4.93
CA GLY A 114 15.10 -5.12 6.27
C GLY A 114 13.87 -5.98 6.61
N ALA A 115 14.03 -6.83 7.61
CA ALA A 115 13.08 -7.90 7.95
C ALA A 115 11.69 -7.41 8.39
N TYR A 116 11.58 -6.23 9.01
CA TYR A 116 10.29 -5.71 9.49
C TYR A 116 9.36 -5.27 8.33
N LYS A 117 9.90 -5.01 7.13
CA LYS A 117 9.16 -4.65 5.92
C LYS A 117 8.84 -5.87 5.04
N ARG A 118 9.36 -7.05 5.37
CA ARG A 118 9.09 -8.28 4.65
C ARG A 118 7.60 -8.58 4.64
N PRO A 119 6.97 -8.78 3.46
CA PRO A 119 5.58 -9.21 3.37
C PRO A 119 5.39 -10.57 4.04
N ARG A 120 4.48 -10.67 4.99
CA ARG A 120 4.14 -11.94 5.65
C ARG A 120 3.37 -12.86 4.71
N TRP A 121 2.51 -12.27 3.89
CA TRP A 121 1.73 -12.95 2.87
C TRP A 121 2.00 -12.32 1.51
N ILE A 122 2.10 -13.16 0.51
CA ILE A 122 2.15 -12.80 -0.90
C ILE A 122 1.03 -13.55 -1.60
N GLU A 123 0.15 -12.82 -2.27
CA GLU A 123 -0.96 -13.36 -3.03
C GLU A 123 -0.83 -12.91 -4.49
N PHE A 124 -0.93 -13.87 -5.40
CA PHE A 124 -0.83 -13.60 -6.82
C PHE A 124 -2.23 -13.35 -7.40
N LEU A 125 -2.37 -12.26 -8.13
CA LEU A 125 -3.60 -11.87 -8.79
C LEU A 125 -3.37 -11.74 -10.30
N SER A 126 -4.42 -11.94 -11.09
CA SER A 126 -4.40 -11.65 -12.53
C SER A 126 -4.30 -10.15 -12.82
N GLU A 127 -4.96 -9.33 -11.97
CA GLU A 127 -4.93 -7.87 -12.02
C GLU A 127 -5.15 -7.26 -10.64
N LEU A 128 -4.61 -6.05 -10.42
CA LEU A 128 -4.89 -5.27 -9.22
C LEU A 128 -6.18 -4.44 -9.41
N PRO A 129 -7.01 -4.28 -8.34
CA PRO A 129 -8.20 -3.45 -8.42
C PRO A 129 -7.82 -1.98 -8.60
N LYS A 130 -8.23 -1.39 -9.72
CA LYS A 130 -7.97 0.00 -10.09
C LYS A 130 -9.28 0.74 -10.39
N THR A 131 -9.24 2.05 -10.30
CA THR A 131 -10.29 2.93 -10.83
C THR A 131 -10.20 3.00 -12.35
N ALA A 132 -11.23 3.55 -13.02
CA ALA A 132 -11.18 3.84 -14.46
C ALA A 132 -9.99 4.74 -14.85
N THR A 133 -9.46 5.54 -13.90
CA THR A 133 -8.29 6.40 -14.11
C THR A 133 -6.96 5.73 -13.74
N GLY A 134 -6.95 4.41 -13.48
CA GLY A 134 -5.75 3.63 -13.18
C GLY A 134 -5.26 3.70 -11.73
N LYS A 135 -5.95 4.40 -10.83
CA LYS A 135 -5.55 4.50 -9.42
C LYS A 135 -5.87 3.21 -8.66
N LEU A 136 -4.90 2.70 -7.92
CA LEU A 136 -5.04 1.51 -7.07
C LEU A 136 -6.10 1.70 -5.99
N GLN A 137 -7.02 0.74 -5.87
CA GLN A 137 -8.10 0.71 -4.88
C GLN A 137 -7.73 -0.22 -3.70
N ARG A 138 -6.82 0.21 -2.82
CA ARG A 138 -6.36 -0.60 -1.67
C ARG A 138 -7.49 -1.05 -0.75
N PHE A 139 -8.58 -0.31 -0.67
CA PHE A 139 -9.73 -0.72 0.14
C PHE A 139 -10.33 -2.06 -0.34
N LYS A 140 -10.37 -2.32 -1.65
CA LYS A 140 -10.84 -3.60 -2.20
C LYS A 140 -9.93 -4.76 -1.81
N LEU A 141 -8.61 -4.54 -1.75
CA LEU A 141 -7.67 -5.55 -1.27
C LEU A 141 -7.89 -5.87 0.22
N ARG A 142 -8.19 -4.86 1.04
CA ARG A 142 -8.56 -5.07 2.45
C ARG A 142 -9.88 -5.84 2.61
N GLU A 143 -10.85 -5.59 1.73
CA GLU A 143 -12.11 -6.35 1.71
C GLU A 143 -11.92 -7.82 1.31
N LEU A 144 -11.03 -8.11 0.35
CA LEU A 144 -10.66 -9.50 0.00
C LEU A 144 -10.11 -10.24 1.23
N GLN A 145 -9.18 -9.62 1.97
CA GLN A 145 -8.65 -10.19 3.21
C GLN A 145 -9.74 -10.51 4.24
N ALA A 146 -10.67 -9.58 4.44
CA ALA A 146 -11.75 -9.76 5.40
C ALA A 146 -12.69 -10.93 5.04
N ARG A 147 -12.87 -11.21 3.76
CA ARG A 147 -13.66 -12.36 3.28
C ARG A 147 -12.94 -13.68 3.52
N GLU A 148 -11.64 -13.75 3.26
CA GLU A 148 -10.83 -14.95 3.49
C GLU A 148 -10.74 -15.33 4.97
N THR A 149 -10.65 -14.34 5.84
CA THR A 149 -10.60 -14.57 7.30
C THR A 149 -11.92 -15.09 7.85
N ARG A 150 -13.07 -14.80 7.21
CA ARG A 150 -14.40 -15.32 7.61
C ARG A 150 -14.66 -16.74 7.13
N ASN A 151 -13.93 -17.22 6.13
CA ASN A 151 -14.12 -18.54 5.53
C ASN A 151 -13.15 -19.59 6.07
N ARG A 152 -12.34 -19.23 7.07
CA ARG A 152 -11.46 -20.15 7.82
C ARG A 152 -11.95 -20.32 9.24
#